data_d15b5102f9cbcc442d22f5e0771d2424
#
_entry.id   d15b5102f9cbcc442d22f5e0771d2424
#
_cell.length_a   1.000
_cell.length_b   1.000
_cell.length_c   1.000
_cell.angle_alpha   90.00
_cell.angle_beta   90.00
_cell.angle_gamma   90.00
#
_symmetry.space_group_name_H-M   'P 1'
#
loop_
_entity.id
_entity.type
_entity.pdbx_description
1 polymer ?
#
loop_
_entity_poly.entity_id
_entity_poly.type
_entity_poly.pdbx_seq_one_letter_code
_entity_poly.pdbx_strand_id
1 'polypeptide(L)'
;MHFRKIVYLCTMKKTEFSFIGDIAKMFGSLPHHGFEPIGDDCTVLNIGDEALVLSTDMLIEDVHFLRGASSAEEVGYKSLMVNISDVAAMGATPTATLLSLSLPESAQGEWAEGFMRGFYEGCAKYGVALVGGDTTASRDKIAINVVAIGRAPSDNIKRRSAAQVGDII
;
A
#
# COMPACT_ATOMS: atom_id res chain seq x y z
N MET A 1 -26.25 19.56 -0.02
CA MET A 1 -25.00 18.86 0.31
C MET A 1 -24.49 18.21 -0.97
N HIS A 2 -23.46 18.78 -1.62
CA HIS A 2 -23.12 18.50 -3.02
C HIS A 2 -22.18 17.29 -3.14
N PHE A 3 -22.61 16.31 -3.92
CA PHE A 3 -21.81 15.18 -4.41
C PHE A 3 -20.70 15.69 -5.38
N ARG A 4 -19.57 16.14 -4.87
CA ARG A 4 -18.40 16.58 -5.68
C ARG A 4 -17.23 15.61 -5.64
N LYS A 5 -17.40 14.35 -5.22
CA LYS A 5 -16.28 13.45 -4.87
C LYS A 5 -16.04 12.24 -5.80
N ILE A 6 -16.73 12.12 -6.92
CA ILE A 6 -16.44 11.04 -7.89
C ILE A 6 -15.69 11.55 -9.14
N VAL A 7 -15.28 12.83 -9.15
CA VAL A 7 -14.78 13.50 -10.37
C VAL A 7 -13.26 13.44 -10.52
N TYR A 8 -12.47 13.07 -9.51
CA TYR A 8 -11.00 13.10 -9.63
C TYR A 8 -10.41 11.99 -10.51
N LEU A 9 -11.04 10.83 -10.60
CA LEU A 9 -10.62 9.77 -11.54
C LEU A 9 -11.06 10.05 -12.99
N CYS A 10 -12.06 10.93 -13.20
CA CYS A 10 -12.57 11.29 -14.54
C CYS A 10 -11.79 12.38 -15.27
N THR A 11 -10.83 13.05 -14.65
CA THR A 11 -10.01 14.11 -15.30
C THR A 11 -8.68 13.63 -15.85
N MET A 12 -8.28 12.41 -15.57
CA MET A 12 -7.15 11.79 -16.27
C MET A 12 -7.57 11.49 -17.71
N LYS A 13 -6.80 11.98 -18.68
CA LYS A 13 -6.99 11.67 -20.13
C LYS A 13 -6.92 10.16 -20.43
N LYS A 14 -6.46 9.36 -19.47
CA LYS A 14 -6.36 7.89 -19.50
C LYS A 14 -6.92 7.33 -18.19
N THR A 15 -7.50 6.13 -18.25
CA THR A 15 -7.87 5.39 -17.04
C THR A 15 -6.61 4.97 -16.28
N GLU A 16 -6.71 4.76 -14.97
CA GLU A 16 -5.63 4.29 -14.12
C GLU A 16 -4.94 3.05 -14.72
N PHE A 17 -5.71 2.02 -15.07
CA PHE A 17 -5.17 0.80 -15.69
C PHE A 17 -4.44 1.05 -16.99
N SER A 18 -4.93 1.97 -17.84
CA SER A 18 -4.23 2.29 -19.10
C SER A 18 -2.91 3.01 -18.84
N PHE A 19 -2.84 3.85 -17.81
CA PHE A 19 -1.62 4.53 -17.40
C PHE A 19 -0.60 3.55 -16.81
N ILE A 20 -1.03 2.66 -15.91
CA ILE A 20 -0.18 1.57 -15.37
C ILE A 20 0.36 0.68 -16.50
N GLY A 21 -0.50 0.32 -17.48
CA GLY A 21 -0.08 -0.44 -18.65
C GLY A 21 0.98 0.25 -19.52
N ASP A 22 0.92 1.57 -19.64
CA ASP A 22 1.95 2.34 -20.35
C ASP A 22 3.28 2.37 -19.58
N ILE A 23 3.22 2.50 -18.24
CA ILE A 23 4.41 2.41 -17.38
C ILE A 23 5.03 1.01 -17.51
N ALA A 24 4.24 -0.05 -17.40
CA ALA A 24 4.73 -1.42 -17.54
C ALA A 24 5.42 -1.66 -18.89
N LYS A 25 4.87 -1.15 -19.99
CA LYS A 25 5.49 -1.23 -21.33
C LYS A 25 6.80 -0.44 -21.39
N MET A 26 6.81 0.77 -20.83
CA MET A 26 8.00 1.63 -20.86
C MET A 26 9.18 0.99 -20.12
N PHE A 27 8.94 0.39 -18.97
CA PHE A 27 9.97 -0.20 -18.11
C PHE A 27 10.23 -1.68 -18.39
N GLY A 28 9.38 -2.36 -19.15
CA GLY A 28 9.46 -3.81 -19.42
C GLY A 28 10.72 -4.27 -20.14
N SER A 29 11.48 -3.37 -20.80
CA SER A 29 12.78 -3.67 -21.42
C SER A 29 13.97 -3.58 -20.45
N LEU A 30 13.77 -3.06 -19.24
CA LEU A 30 14.83 -2.93 -18.24
C LEU A 30 15.01 -4.24 -17.47
N PRO A 31 16.21 -4.53 -16.95
CA PRO A 31 16.45 -5.70 -16.13
C PRO A 31 15.63 -5.67 -14.85
N HIS A 32 14.88 -6.73 -14.57
CA HIS A 32 14.07 -6.84 -13.35
C HIS A 32 14.83 -7.43 -12.15
N HIS A 33 16.07 -7.92 -12.34
CA HIS A 33 16.93 -8.47 -11.28
C HIS A 33 16.26 -9.55 -10.43
N GLY A 34 15.40 -10.36 -11.02
CA GLY A 34 14.66 -11.45 -10.36
C GLY A 34 13.30 -11.05 -9.79
N PHE A 35 12.97 -9.77 -9.75
CA PHE A 35 11.62 -9.32 -9.39
C PHE A 35 10.62 -9.57 -10.51
N GLU A 36 9.41 -9.98 -10.14
CA GLU A 36 8.31 -10.03 -11.11
C GLU A 36 7.91 -8.62 -11.55
N PRO A 37 7.59 -8.42 -12.84
CA PRO A 37 7.22 -7.10 -13.36
C PRO A 37 5.84 -6.65 -12.86
N ILE A 38 5.49 -5.38 -13.10
CA ILE A 38 4.19 -4.80 -12.82
C ILE A 38 3.08 -5.67 -13.43
N GLY A 39 2.10 -6.09 -12.62
CA GLY A 39 0.96 -6.89 -13.12
C GLY A 39 0.09 -7.55 -12.07
N ASP A 40 0.51 -7.54 -10.81
CA ASP A 40 -0.22 -8.13 -9.68
C ASP A 40 -0.28 -7.19 -8.48
N ASP A 41 -0.89 -7.59 -7.37
CA ASP A 41 -1.02 -6.79 -6.14
C ASP A 41 0.33 -6.52 -5.48
N CYS A 42 1.27 -7.46 -5.60
CA CYS A 42 2.65 -7.30 -5.15
C CYS A 42 3.64 -7.65 -6.27
N THR A 43 4.86 -7.12 -6.19
CA THR A 43 6.00 -7.75 -6.87
C THR A 43 6.52 -8.93 -6.05
N VAL A 44 7.09 -9.92 -6.72
CA VAL A 44 7.62 -11.15 -6.10
C VAL A 44 9.10 -11.28 -6.43
N LEU A 45 9.90 -11.63 -5.43
CA LEU A 45 11.30 -12.01 -5.57
C LEU A 45 11.50 -13.39 -4.95
N ASN A 46 11.80 -14.41 -5.75
CA ASN A 46 12.11 -15.74 -5.25
C ASN A 46 13.55 -15.81 -4.71
N ILE A 47 13.70 -16.35 -3.51
CA ILE A 47 15.00 -16.54 -2.82
C ILE A 47 15.05 -17.99 -2.32
N GLY A 48 15.58 -18.87 -3.16
CA GLY A 48 15.55 -20.31 -2.89
C GLY A 48 14.11 -20.83 -2.86
N ASP A 49 13.73 -21.52 -1.78
CA ASP A 49 12.38 -22.07 -1.59
C ASP A 49 11.37 -21.05 -1.01
N GLU A 50 11.83 -19.84 -0.68
CA GLU A 50 10.98 -18.74 -0.21
C GLU A 50 10.81 -17.65 -1.26
N ALA A 51 9.68 -16.95 -1.19
CA ALA A 51 9.40 -15.74 -1.94
C ALA A 51 9.23 -14.55 -0.98
N LEU A 52 9.84 -13.41 -1.32
CA LEU A 52 9.49 -12.12 -0.78
C LEU A 52 8.42 -11.48 -1.67
N VAL A 53 7.38 -10.92 -1.07
CA VAL A 53 6.38 -10.11 -1.75
C VAL A 53 6.44 -8.69 -1.20
N LEU A 54 6.32 -7.69 -2.08
CA LEU A 54 6.37 -6.29 -1.72
C LEU A 54 5.23 -5.54 -2.41
N SER A 55 4.48 -4.78 -1.64
CA SER A 55 3.44 -3.85 -2.11
C SER A 55 3.71 -2.44 -1.59
N THR A 56 3.11 -1.45 -2.20
CA THR A 56 3.14 -0.08 -1.71
C THR A 56 1.86 0.66 -2.10
N ASP A 57 1.18 1.20 -1.09
CA ASP A 57 0.02 2.06 -1.26
C ASP A 57 0.24 3.44 -0.65
N MET A 58 -0.43 4.42 -1.26
CA MET A 58 -0.41 5.80 -0.79
C MET A 58 -1.82 6.28 -0.42
N LEU A 59 -1.95 6.85 0.77
CA LEU A 59 -3.16 7.51 1.24
C LEU A 59 -2.95 9.03 1.30
N ILE A 60 -3.87 9.77 0.67
CA ILE A 60 -3.84 11.23 0.63
C ILE A 60 -5.10 11.77 1.32
N GLU A 61 -4.93 12.75 2.20
CA GLU A 61 -6.02 13.48 2.85
C GLU A 61 -6.97 14.09 1.80
N ASP A 62 -8.26 14.04 2.06
CA ASP A 62 -9.38 14.43 1.19
C ASP A 62 -9.59 13.55 -0.06
N VAL A 63 -8.76 12.54 -0.27
CA VAL A 63 -8.92 11.53 -1.32
C VAL A 63 -9.27 10.18 -0.71
N HIS A 64 -8.44 9.67 0.19
CA HIS A 64 -8.57 8.34 0.78
C HIS A 64 -9.12 8.37 2.21
N PHE A 65 -9.03 9.51 2.89
CA PHE A 65 -9.61 9.75 4.21
C PHE A 65 -9.91 11.23 4.42
N LEU A 66 -10.81 11.51 5.36
CA LEU A 66 -11.15 12.87 5.80
C LEU A 66 -10.71 13.04 7.25
N ARG A 67 -9.76 13.94 7.52
CA ARG A 67 -9.23 14.19 8.87
C ARG A 67 -10.31 14.59 9.88
N GLY A 68 -11.40 15.21 9.47
CA GLY A 68 -12.53 15.56 10.33
C GLY A 68 -13.58 14.44 10.53
N ALA A 69 -13.46 13.31 9.83
CA ALA A 69 -14.41 12.21 9.87
C ALA A 69 -13.82 10.89 10.40
N SER A 70 -12.48 10.77 10.38
CA SER A 70 -11.75 9.62 10.92
C SER A 70 -10.77 10.11 11.97
N SER A 71 -10.63 9.37 13.05
CA SER A 71 -9.59 9.64 14.04
C SER A 71 -8.20 9.37 13.45
N ALA A 72 -7.18 9.95 14.06
CA ALA A 72 -5.80 9.70 13.65
C ALA A 72 -5.42 8.21 13.80
N GLU A 73 -5.89 7.57 14.87
CA GLU A 73 -5.70 6.15 15.13
C GLU A 73 -6.32 5.27 14.04
N GLU A 74 -7.56 5.58 13.63
CA GLU A 74 -8.23 4.85 12.54
C GLU A 74 -7.47 4.99 11.21
N VAL A 75 -6.95 6.18 10.90
CA VAL A 75 -6.14 6.41 9.70
C VAL A 75 -4.83 5.63 9.79
N GLY A 76 -4.18 5.63 10.95
CA GLY A 76 -2.95 4.86 11.20
C GLY A 76 -3.16 3.37 10.99
N TYR A 77 -4.19 2.79 11.62
CA TYR A 77 -4.54 1.39 11.46
C TYR A 77 -4.88 1.05 10.01
N LYS A 78 -5.75 1.86 9.36
CA LYS A 78 -6.12 1.68 7.95
C LYS A 78 -4.92 1.70 7.02
N SER A 79 -3.95 2.61 7.23
CA SER A 79 -2.77 2.73 6.36
C SER A 79 -1.95 1.44 6.30
N LEU A 80 -1.83 0.73 7.42
CA LEU A 80 -1.20 -0.57 7.45
C LEU A 80 -2.08 -1.62 6.77
N MET A 81 -3.39 -1.64 7.12
CA MET A 81 -4.31 -2.69 6.66
C MET A 81 -4.44 -2.79 5.15
N VAL A 82 -4.52 -1.66 4.43
CA VAL A 82 -4.63 -1.69 2.97
C VAL A 82 -3.42 -2.37 2.34
N ASN A 83 -2.23 -2.12 2.85
CA ASN A 83 -0.98 -2.69 2.34
C ASN A 83 -0.79 -4.18 2.69
N ILE A 84 -1.09 -4.58 3.94
CA ILE A 84 -0.98 -6.01 4.30
C ILE A 84 -2.10 -6.85 3.68
N SER A 85 -3.19 -6.22 3.23
CA SER A 85 -4.23 -6.86 2.44
C SER A 85 -3.68 -7.39 1.11
N ASP A 86 -2.86 -6.60 0.41
CA ASP A 86 -2.22 -7.00 -0.84
C ASP A 86 -1.26 -8.18 -0.62
N VAL A 87 -0.48 -8.12 0.47
CA VAL A 87 0.41 -9.24 0.86
C VAL A 87 -0.42 -10.51 1.11
N ALA A 88 -1.56 -10.38 1.80
CA ALA A 88 -2.47 -11.50 2.05
C ALA A 88 -3.11 -12.03 0.76
N ALA A 89 -3.48 -11.15 -0.18
CA ALA A 89 -4.03 -11.55 -1.48
C ALA A 89 -3.05 -12.40 -2.30
N MET A 90 -1.74 -12.17 -2.13
CA MET A 90 -0.70 -12.99 -2.74
C MET A 90 -0.44 -14.32 -2.00
N GLY A 91 -1.20 -14.65 -0.96
CA GLY A 91 -1.01 -15.87 -0.15
C GLY A 91 0.21 -15.82 0.76
N ALA A 92 0.74 -14.62 1.04
CA ALA A 92 1.92 -14.41 1.86
C ALA A 92 1.56 -13.89 3.26
N THR A 93 2.48 -14.09 4.20
CA THR A 93 2.39 -13.56 5.56
C THR A 93 3.15 -12.24 5.64
N PRO A 94 2.51 -11.11 6.02
CA PRO A 94 3.20 -9.86 6.22
C PRO A 94 4.18 -9.97 7.39
N THR A 95 5.39 -9.41 7.23
CA THR A 95 6.47 -9.52 8.21
C THR A 95 7.07 -8.18 8.61
N ALA A 96 7.17 -7.25 7.67
CA ALA A 96 7.76 -5.95 7.92
C ALA A 96 7.09 -4.85 7.08
N THR A 97 7.31 -3.59 7.48
CA THR A 97 6.81 -2.42 6.78
C THR A 97 7.77 -1.25 6.89
N LEU A 98 7.74 -0.38 5.88
CA LEU A 98 8.35 0.95 5.88
C LEU A 98 7.22 1.98 5.81
N LEU A 99 7.33 3.06 6.58
CA LEU A 99 6.31 4.12 6.65
C LEU A 99 6.92 5.47 6.26
N SER A 100 6.38 6.11 5.24
CA SER A 100 6.74 7.48 4.88
C SER A 100 5.56 8.42 5.12
N LEU A 101 5.79 9.48 5.91
CA LEU A 101 4.79 10.48 6.28
C LEU A 101 5.18 11.85 5.76
N SER A 102 4.22 12.55 5.15
CA SER A 102 4.32 13.97 4.86
C SER A 102 3.20 14.70 5.59
N LEU A 103 3.56 15.54 6.58
CA LEU A 103 2.62 16.14 7.53
C LEU A 103 2.63 17.66 7.44
N PRO A 104 1.47 18.33 7.27
CA PRO A 104 1.36 19.76 7.46
C PRO A 104 1.51 20.11 8.95
N GLU A 105 1.86 21.35 9.25
CA GLU A 105 2.02 21.83 10.63
C GLU A 105 0.80 21.51 11.52
N SER A 106 -0.40 21.63 10.95
CA SER A 106 -1.67 21.33 11.64
C SER A 106 -1.92 19.84 11.95
N ALA A 107 -1.09 18.93 11.47
CA ALA A 107 -1.16 17.49 11.76
C ALA A 107 0.08 16.97 12.49
N GLN A 108 1.00 17.85 12.89
CA GLN A 108 2.10 17.50 13.78
C GLN A 108 1.60 17.43 15.23
N GLY A 109 2.37 16.80 16.11
CA GLY A 109 1.97 16.63 17.51
C GLY A 109 0.86 15.58 17.69
N GLU A 110 -0.25 15.96 18.34
CA GLU A 110 -1.29 15.02 18.79
C GLU A 110 -1.86 14.13 17.67
N TRP A 111 -2.10 14.69 16.48
CA TRP A 111 -2.58 13.89 15.35
C TRP A 111 -1.55 12.85 14.92
N ALA A 112 -0.28 13.24 14.79
CA ALA A 112 0.79 12.33 14.42
C ALA A 112 0.99 11.22 15.47
N GLU A 113 0.90 11.57 16.76
CA GLU A 113 0.97 10.59 17.85
C GLU A 113 -0.20 9.60 17.81
N GLY A 114 -1.43 10.09 17.58
CA GLY A 114 -2.61 9.27 17.41
C GLY A 114 -2.46 8.31 16.20
N PHE A 115 -2.01 8.84 15.09
CA PHE A 115 -1.72 8.02 13.89
C PHE A 115 -0.72 6.90 14.22
N MET A 116 0.37 7.20 14.91
CA MET A 116 1.37 6.20 15.29
C MET A 116 0.82 5.16 16.27
N ARG A 117 -0.08 5.54 17.19
CA ARG A 117 -0.76 4.56 18.08
C ARG A 117 -1.59 3.55 17.25
N GLY A 118 -2.42 4.03 16.32
CA GLY A 118 -3.23 3.14 15.47
C GLY A 118 -2.40 2.27 14.54
N PHE A 119 -1.32 2.82 13.97
CA PHE A 119 -0.37 2.06 13.16
C PHE A 119 0.32 0.96 13.98
N TYR A 120 0.78 1.31 15.20
CA TYR A 120 1.38 0.37 16.14
C TYR A 120 0.41 -0.76 16.54
N GLU A 121 -0.86 -0.43 16.81
CA GLU A 121 -1.89 -1.44 17.13
C GLU A 121 -2.03 -2.47 16.01
N GLY A 122 -2.08 -2.02 14.76
CA GLY A 122 -2.08 -2.91 13.60
C GLY A 122 -0.82 -3.77 13.51
N CYS A 123 0.35 -3.17 13.67
CA CYS A 123 1.63 -3.87 13.68
C CYS A 123 1.68 -4.95 14.78
N ALA A 124 1.28 -4.62 15.99
CA ALA A 124 1.27 -5.53 17.14
C ALA A 124 0.28 -6.70 16.90
N LYS A 125 -0.90 -6.41 16.37
CA LYS A 125 -1.95 -7.41 16.11
C LYS A 125 -1.54 -8.46 15.08
N TYR A 126 -0.83 -8.04 14.03
CA TYR A 126 -0.45 -8.92 12.91
C TYR A 126 1.02 -9.34 12.93
N GLY A 127 1.78 -8.97 13.95
CA GLY A 127 3.19 -9.33 14.08
C GLY A 127 4.09 -8.70 13.01
N VAL A 128 3.72 -7.51 12.52
CA VAL A 128 4.46 -6.79 11.48
C VAL A 128 5.46 -5.83 12.13
N ALA A 129 6.72 -5.89 11.71
CA ALA A 129 7.76 -4.99 12.22
C ALA A 129 7.81 -3.69 11.40
N LEU A 130 7.73 -2.53 12.05
CA LEU A 130 8.12 -1.26 11.42
C LEU A 130 9.64 -1.17 11.42
N VAL A 131 10.27 -1.26 10.25
CA VAL A 131 11.73 -1.38 10.11
C VAL A 131 12.40 -0.11 9.56
N GLY A 132 11.62 0.91 9.21
CA GLY A 132 12.15 2.18 8.73
C GLY A 132 11.09 3.03 8.04
N GLY A 133 11.55 4.07 7.35
CA GLY A 133 10.68 4.98 6.63
C GLY A 133 11.28 6.37 6.52
N ASP A 134 10.41 7.36 6.25
CA ASP A 134 10.79 8.77 6.13
C ASP A 134 9.70 9.67 6.72
N THR A 135 10.10 10.85 7.19
CA THR A 135 9.14 11.87 7.68
C THR A 135 9.55 13.23 7.15
N THR A 136 8.61 13.89 6.49
CA THR A 136 8.84 15.23 5.92
C THR A 136 7.63 16.14 6.18
N ALA A 137 7.84 17.44 6.00
CA ALA A 137 6.76 18.42 6.06
C ALA A 137 5.99 18.46 4.73
N SER A 138 4.68 18.68 4.81
CA SER A 138 3.87 19.12 3.67
C SER A 138 3.34 20.53 3.90
N ARG A 139 2.89 21.19 2.81
CA ARG A 139 2.32 22.53 2.92
C ARG A 139 0.87 22.53 3.41
N ASP A 140 0.09 21.51 3.04
CA ASP A 140 -1.37 21.55 3.20
C ASP A 140 -1.97 20.19 3.59
N LYS A 141 -1.67 19.12 2.90
CA LYS A 141 -2.32 17.82 3.06
C LYS A 141 -1.39 16.77 3.64
N ILE A 142 -1.98 15.83 4.38
CA ILE A 142 -1.29 14.62 4.82
C ILE A 142 -1.15 13.68 3.64
N ALA A 143 0.05 13.17 3.43
CA ALA A 143 0.33 12.05 2.55
C ALA A 143 1.02 10.94 3.35
N ILE A 144 0.55 9.72 3.18
CA ILE A 144 1.02 8.52 3.87
C ILE A 144 1.38 7.51 2.79
N ASN A 145 2.60 7.03 2.79
CA ASN A 145 3.00 5.90 1.96
C ASN A 145 3.49 4.77 2.86
N VAL A 146 3.01 3.58 2.61
CA VAL A 146 3.43 2.37 3.32
C VAL A 146 3.96 1.39 2.30
N VAL A 147 5.10 0.78 2.59
CA VAL A 147 5.59 -0.39 1.89
C VAL A 147 5.40 -1.59 2.80
N ALA A 148 4.68 -2.60 2.34
CA ALA A 148 4.54 -3.87 3.05
C ALA A 148 5.45 -4.93 2.44
N ILE A 149 6.06 -5.74 3.30
CA ILE A 149 6.94 -6.84 2.96
C ILE A 149 6.36 -8.10 3.58
N GLY A 150 6.16 -9.13 2.76
CA GLY A 150 5.69 -10.43 3.19
C GLY A 150 6.58 -11.57 2.72
N ARG A 151 6.30 -12.76 3.25
CA ARG A 151 6.97 -14.01 2.91
C ARG A 151 5.99 -15.14 2.69
N ALA A 152 6.30 -16.02 1.75
CA ALA A 152 5.61 -17.28 1.55
C ALA A 152 6.57 -18.33 0.96
N PRO A 153 6.25 -19.63 1.03
CA PRO A 153 6.88 -20.61 0.15
C PRO A 153 6.68 -20.21 -1.32
N SER A 154 7.71 -20.36 -2.16
CA SER A 154 7.68 -19.89 -3.56
C SER A 154 6.55 -20.52 -4.39
N ASP A 155 6.13 -21.74 -4.05
CA ASP A 155 5.04 -22.48 -4.69
C ASP A 155 3.64 -22.08 -4.18
N ASN A 156 3.56 -21.29 -3.11
CA ASN A 156 2.29 -20.85 -2.51
C ASN A 156 1.81 -19.47 -3.00
N ILE A 157 2.56 -18.78 -3.83
CA ILE A 157 2.19 -17.43 -4.31
C ILE A 157 0.93 -17.50 -5.17
N LYS A 158 -0.08 -16.74 -4.77
CA LYS A 158 -1.34 -16.58 -5.50
C LYS A 158 -1.21 -15.42 -6.47
N ARG A 159 -1.49 -15.68 -7.74
CA ARG A 159 -1.45 -14.67 -8.80
C ARG A 159 -2.83 -14.46 -9.38
N ARG A 160 -3.15 -13.22 -9.69
CA ARG A 160 -4.41 -12.84 -10.34
C ARG A 160 -4.62 -13.64 -11.64
N SER A 161 -3.56 -13.89 -12.38
CA SER A 161 -3.58 -14.65 -13.64
C SER A 161 -3.83 -16.16 -13.46
N ALA A 162 -3.74 -16.68 -12.23
CA ALA A 162 -3.95 -18.12 -11.95
C ALA A 162 -5.41 -18.46 -11.67
N ALA A 163 -6.30 -17.48 -11.50
CA ALA A 163 -7.72 -17.70 -11.21
C ALA A 163 -8.42 -18.50 -12.32
N GLN A 164 -9.24 -19.46 -11.91
CA GLN A 164 -9.97 -20.37 -12.81
C GLN A 164 -11.47 -20.36 -12.51
N VAL A 165 -12.26 -20.77 -13.50
CA VAL A 165 -13.72 -20.97 -13.31
C VAL A 165 -13.94 -22.13 -12.32
N GLY A 166 -14.63 -21.83 -11.22
CA GLY A 166 -14.88 -22.79 -10.15
C GLY A 166 -14.07 -22.50 -8.87
N ASP A 167 -13.13 -21.55 -8.90
CA ASP A 167 -12.45 -21.08 -7.68
C ASP A 167 -13.45 -20.39 -6.75
N ILE A 168 -13.22 -20.52 -5.44
CA ILE A 168 -14.00 -19.86 -4.39
C ILE A 168 -13.25 -18.56 -4.01
N ILE A 169 -14.00 -17.47 -3.98
CA ILE A 169 -13.50 -16.14 -3.60
C ILE A 169 -13.92 -15.86 -2.15
#